data_50c42f390e0aa5698890a1e030b0d441
#
_entry.id   50c42f390e0aa5698890a1e030b0d441
#
_cell.length_a   1.000
_cell.length_b   1.000
_cell.length_c   1.000
_cell.angle_alpha   90.00
_cell.angle_beta   90.00
_cell.angle_gamma   90.00
#
_symmetry.space_group_name_H-M   'P 1'
#
loop_
_entity.id
_entity.type
_entity.pdbx_description
1 polymer ?
#
loop_
_entity_poly.entity_id
_entity_poly.type
_entity_poly.pdbx_seq_one_letter_code
_entity_poly.pdbx_strand_id
1 'polypeptide(L)'
;MKRIAGAAALLLMVAGGGAAAADLPHPSYYTAPAPLSAYSWTGPYLGGNLGYEWGTTSNNQTRPSGFEGGVEGGYNWQTGQLVLGGEADIALSGASDTFAPWKFSNPWFGTMRGRAGYAVSNFLFYGTAGVAFGELQAQTFGLATESHTNVGWTAGAGVEAGFAANWSAKVEYLFVDLASNSFALTGTNNGLSASLIRMGVNYHF
;
A
#
# COMPACT_ATOMS: atom_id res chain seq x y z
N MET A 1 -5.63 14.38 45.01
CA MET A 1 -6.91 14.84 45.59
C MET A 1 -7.98 14.62 44.54
N LYS A 2 -8.86 13.62 44.78
CA LYS A 2 -10.34 13.70 44.81
C LYS A 2 -10.98 14.14 43.48
N ARG A 3 -11.99 13.52 42.86
CA ARG A 3 -13.01 12.47 43.21
C ARG A 3 -13.69 12.10 41.87
N ILE A 4 -13.97 10.87 41.56
CA ILE A 4 -15.12 10.01 41.83
C ILE A 4 -16.47 10.47 41.24
N ALA A 5 -17.03 9.54 40.48
CA ALA A 5 -18.41 9.08 40.35
C ALA A 5 -19.29 9.83 39.34
N GLY A 6 -20.20 9.21 38.64
CA GLY A 6 -21.07 8.15 39.01
C GLY A 6 -21.84 7.58 37.80
N ALA A 7 -22.13 6.32 37.95
CA ALA A 7 -23.07 5.56 37.11
C ALA A 7 -24.52 5.94 37.43
N ALA A 8 -25.32 6.08 36.38
CA ALA A 8 -26.80 6.11 36.54
C ALA A 8 -27.39 5.03 35.59
N ALA A 9 -27.81 3.94 36.21
CA ALA A 9 -28.63 2.92 35.56
C ALA A 9 -30.09 3.41 35.56
N LEU A 10 -30.72 3.46 34.40
CA LEU A 10 -32.14 3.72 34.25
C LEU A 10 -32.85 2.42 33.87
N LEU A 11 -33.60 1.84 34.82
CA LEU A 11 -34.56 0.78 34.62
C LEU A 11 -35.84 1.37 34.02
N LEU A 12 -36.29 0.91 32.85
CA LEU A 12 -37.65 1.17 32.36
C LEU A 12 -38.45 -0.14 32.43
N MET A 13 -39.52 -0.09 33.23
CA MET A 13 -40.54 -1.11 33.31
C MET A 13 -41.44 -1.06 32.07
N VAL A 14 -41.65 -2.23 31.46
CA VAL A 14 -42.59 -2.41 30.36
C VAL A 14 -43.96 -2.80 30.94
N ALA A 15 -44.95 -1.94 30.73
CA ALA A 15 -46.36 -2.24 30.99
C ALA A 15 -46.95 -2.98 29.76
N GLY A 16 -47.48 -4.15 29.98
CA GLY A 16 -48.16 -4.94 28.96
C GLY A 16 -49.49 -4.35 28.55
N GLY A 17 -49.67 -4.15 27.24
CA GLY A 17 -50.97 -3.82 26.62
C GLY A 17 -51.35 -4.88 25.62
N GLY A 18 -52.59 -5.38 25.72
CA GLY A 18 -53.09 -6.51 24.97
C GLY A 18 -53.14 -6.31 23.45
N ALA A 19 -52.87 -7.39 22.74
CA ALA A 19 -52.90 -7.46 21.29
C ALA A 19 -54.34 -7.60 20.77
N ALA A 20 -54.81 -6.61 20.00
CA ALA A 20 -55.93 -6.79 19.08
C ALA A 20 -55.37 -7.23 17.76
N ALA A 21 -55.69 -8.44 17.31
CA ALA A 21 -55.35 -8.94 15.99
C ALA A 21 -56.17 -8.18 14.94
N ALA A 22 -55.54 -7.19 14.31
CA ALA A 22 -56.02 -6.56 13.10
C ALA A 22 -55.38 -7.27 11.91
N ASP A 23 -56.21 -7.66 10.96
CA ASP A 23 -55.85 -8.24 9.68
C ASP A 23 -54.93 -7.28 8.95
N LEU A 24 -53.62 -7.55 9.02
CA LEU A 24 -52.60 -6.72 8.36
C LEU A 24 -52.55 -7.12 6.89
N PRO A 25 -52.68 -6.19 5.96
CA PRO A 25 -52.43 -6.44 4.55
C PRO A 25 -51.01 -7.03 4.41
N HIS A 26 -50.88 -8.10 3.64
CA HIS A 26 -49.62 -8.76 3.40
C HIS A 26 -48.57 -7.72 3.01
N PRO A 27 -47.42 -7.64 3.71
CA PRO A 27 -46.38 -6.75 3.29
C PRO A 27 -45.93 -7.16 1.88
N SER A 28 -46.09 -6.23 0.94
CA SER A 28 -45.44 -6.36 -0.34
C SER A 28 -43.98 -6.59 -0.05
N TYR A 29 -43.44 -7.76 -0.38
CA TYR A 29 -42.00 -7.99 -0.30
C TYR A 29 -41.35 -6.97 -1.22
N TYR A 30 -40.85 -5.90 -0.65
CA TYR A 30 -39.90 -5.04 -1.32
C TYR A 30 -38.69 -5.92 -1.55
N THR A 31 -38.61 -6.49 -2.75
CA THR A 31 -37.34 -7.08 -3.22
C THR A 31 -36.36 -5.95 -3.25
N ALA A 32 -35.49 -5.90 -2.26
CA ALA A 32 -34.37 -4.96 -2.30
C ALA A 32 -33.72 -5.10 -3.68
N PRO A 33 -33.41 -3.99 -4.37
CA PRO A 33 -32.67 -4.05 -5.62
C PRO A 33 -31.48 -4.98 -5.40
N ALA A 34 -31.28 -5.93 -6.32
CA ALA A 34 -30.14 -6.81 -6.25
C ALA A 34 -28.90 -5.91 -6.02
N PRO A 35 -28.06 -6.19 -5.03
CA PRO A 35 -26.88 -5.40 -4.81
C PRO A 35 -26.15 -5.34 -6.14
N LEU A 36 -25.85 -4.13 -6.61
CA LEU A 36 -24.98 -3.91 -7.77
C LEU A 36 -23.82 -4.87 -7.59
N SER A 37 -23.57 -5.74 -8.56
CA SER A 37 -22.52 -6.76 -8.43
C SER A 37 -21.23 -6.04 -8.00
N ALA A 38 -20.86 -6.27 -6.75
CA ALA A 38 -19.64 -5.68 -6.21
C ALA A 38 -18.48 -6.14 -7.07
N TYR A 39 -17.56 -5.26 -7.38
CA TYR A 39 -16.35 -5.61 -8.11
C TYR A 39 -15.67 -6.79 -7.43
N SER A 40 -15.34 -7.85 -8.19
CA SER A 40 -14.65 -9.02 -7.64
C SER A 40 -13.16 -8.77 -7.65
N TRP A 41 -12.56 -8.78 -6.47
CA TRP A 41 -11.12 -8.62 -6.30
C TRP A 41 -10.37 -9.96 -6.35
N THR A 42 -11.07 -11.11 -6.35
CA THR A 42 -10.44 -12.43 -6.37
C THR A 42 -9.87 -12.72 -7.75
N GLY A 43 -8.61 -13.12 -7.78
CA GLY A 43 -7.94 -13.57 -8.99
C GLY A 43 -6.54 -12.97 -9.15
N PRO A 44 -5.82 -13.41 -10.18
CA PRO A 44 -4.54 -12.82 -10.56
C PRO A 44 -4.76 -11.47 -11.24
N TYR A 45 -3.79 -10.59 -11.09
CA TYR A 45 -3.77 -9.32 -11.80
C TYR A 45 -2.34 -8.97 -12.24
N LEU A 46 -2.27 -8.15 -13.28
CA LEU A 46 -1.03 -7.59 -13.81
C LEU A 46 -1.27 -6.12 -14.14
N GLY A 47 -0.31 -5.28 -13.82
CA GLY A 47 -0.44 -3.85 -14.04
C GLY A 47 0.87 -3.12 -14.23
N GLY A 48 0.72 -1.82 -14.45
CA GLY A 48 1.82 -0.88 -14.50
C GLY A 48 1.60 0.25 -13.51
N ASN A 49 2.68 0.79 -13.01
CA ASN A 49 2.65 1.92 -12.10
C ASN A 49 3.65 3.01 -12.49
N LEU A 50 3.34 4.21 -12.07
CA LEU A 50 4.20 5.39 -12.13
C LEU A 50 4.14 6.09 -10.78
N GLY A 51 5.27 6.61 -10.31
CA GLY A 51 5.35 7.26 -9.03
C GLY A 51 6.42 8.31 -8.94
N TYR A 52 6.45 8.92 -7.77
CA TYR A 52 7.49 9.84 -7.37
C TYR A 52 8.04 9.40 -6.01
N GLU A 53 9.36 9.26 -5.94
CA GLU A 53 10.06 8.91 -4.72
C GLU A 53 10.86 10.09 -4.17
N TRP A 54 10.95 10.14 -2.85
CA TRP A 54 11.86 11.02 -2.12
C TRP A 54 12.44 10.25 -0.94
N GLY A 55 13.74 10.37 -0.77
CA GLY A 55 14.49 9.62 0.24
C GLY A 55 15.36 10.51 1.10
N THR A 56 15.96 9.89 2.12
CA THR A 56 16.98 10.49 2.98
C THR A 56 18.01 9.43 3.29
N THR A 57 19.27 9.79 3.12
CA THR A 57 20.40 8.90 3.42
C THR A 57 20.87 9.15 4.85
N SER A 58 21.09 8.08 5.62
CA SER A 58 21.31 8.14 7.08
C SER A 58 22.55 8.90 7.53
N ASN A 59 23.58 9.03 6.67
CA ASN A 59 24.87 9.63 7.05
C ASN A 59 25.28 10.88 6.26
N ASN A 60 24.58 11.16 5.18
CA ASN A 60 24.78 12.36 4.37
C ASN A 60 23.43 13.03 4.19
N GLN A 61 23.36 14.36 4.28
CA GLN A 61 22.12 15.14 4.09
C GLN A 61 21.63 15.14 2.63
N THR A 62 21.90 14.08 1.86
CA THR A 62 21.40 13.90 0.50
C THR A 62 19.94 13.44 0.53
N ARG A 63 19.16 14.03 -0.37
CA ARG A 63 17.74 13.74 -0.54
C ARG A 63 17.45 13.32 -1.98
N PRO A 64 17.84 12.08 -2.37
CA PRO A 64 17.53 11.60 -3.71
C PRO A 64 16.03 11.64 -3.92
N SER A 65 15.61 12.17 -5.05
CA SER A 65 14.23 12.21 -5.46
C SER A 65 14.11 12.07 -6.97
N GLY A 66 13.04 11.46 -7.45
CA GLY A 66 12.83 11.24 -8.86
C GLY A 66 11.54 10.52 -9.19
N PHE A 67 11.24 10.48 -10.46
CA PHE A 67 10.14 9.66 -10.97
C PHE A 67 10.58 8.20 -11.06
N GLU A 68 9.65 7.32 -10.80
CA GLU A 68 9.81 5.88 -10.98
C GLU A 68 8.67 5.34 -11.83
N GLY A 69 8.91 4.22 -12.50
CA GLY A 69 7.87 3.51 -13.24
C GLY A 69 8.19 2.03 -13.36
N GLY A 70 7.16 1.21 -13.25
CA GLY A 70 7.34 -0.21 -13.17
C GLY A 70 6.14 -1.03 -13.59
N VAL A 71 6.31 -2.32 -13.44
CA VAL A 71 5.26 -3.32 -13.60
C VAL A 71 5.03 -4.04 -12.29
N GLU A 72 3.80 -4.46 -12.08
CA GLU A 72 3.40 -5.17 -10.88
C GLU A 72 2.46 -6.31 -11.22
N GLY A 73 2.44 -7.32 -10.37
CA GLY A 73 1.52 -8.43 -10.51
C GLY A 73 1.28 -9.09 -9.16
N GLY A 74 0.11 -9.70 -9.03
CA GLY A 74 -0.25 -10.31 -7.77
C GLY A 74 -1.46 -11.21 -7.88
N TYR A 75 -1.88 -11.70 -6.72
CA TYR A 75 -3.08 -12.49 -6.57
C TYR A 75 -3.83 -12.07 -5.31
N ASN A 76 -5.14 -11.88 -5.43
CA ASN A 76 -6.04 -11.57 -4.33
C ASN A 76 -7.04 -12.69 -4.08
N TRP A 77 -7.38 -12.91 -2.81
CA TRP A 77 -8.50 -13.73 -2.33
C TRP A 77 -9.46 -12.85 -1.58
N GLN A 78 -10.70 -12.82 -2.03
CA GLN A 78 -11.77 -12.07 -1.37
C GLN A 78 -12.72 -13.01 -0.66
N THR A 79 -13.02 -12.72 0.60
CA THR A 79 -14.05 -13.41 1.40
C THR A 79 -14.96 -12.35 2.02
N GLY A 80 -16.17 -12.21 1.46
CA GLY A 80 -17.04 -11.10 1.81
C GLY A 80 -16.41 -9.76 1.46
N GLN A 81 -16.18 -8.94 2.45
CA GLN A 81 -15.54 -7.62 2.28
C GLN A 81 -14.02 -7.65 2.55
N LEU A 82 -13.51 -8.74 3.10
CA LEU A 82 -12.08 -8.88 3.37
C LEU A 82 -11.35 -9.37 2.12
N VAL A 83 -10.26 -8.69 1.77
CA VAL A 83 -9.36 -9.06 0.68
C VAL A 83 -7.97 -9.28 1.25
N LEU A 84 -7.41 -10.45 0.99
CA LEU A 84 -6.03 -10.79 1.31
C LEU A 84 -5.29 -11.12 0.02
N GLY A 85 -4.03 -10.77 -0.09
CA GLY A 85 -3.29 -11.03 -1.32
C GLY A 85 -1.78 -10.93 -1.18
N GLY A 86 -1.11 -11.23 -2.26
CA GLY A 86 0.32 -11.01 -2.44
C GLY A 86 0.58 -10.26 -3.74
N GLU A 87 1.54 -9.35 -3.69
CA GLU A 87 1.95 -8.51 -4.82
C GLU A 87 3.47 -8.50 -4.94
N ALA A 88 3.96 -8.54 -6.15
CA ALA A 88 5.36 -8.31 -6.46
C ALA A 88 5.46 -7.23 -7.54
N ASP A 89 6.45 -6.36 -7.42
CA ASP A 89 6.71 -5.32 -8.40
C ASP A 89 8.20 -5.14 -8.67
N ILE A 90 8.50 -4.62 -9.85
CA ILE A 90 9.81 -4.15 -10.23
C ILE A 90 9.67 -2.81 -10.94
N ALA A 91 10.45 -1.84 -10.52
CA ALA A 91 10.44 -0.48 -11.03
C ALA A 91 11.84 0.00 -11.41
N LEU A 92 11.90 0.80 -12.46
CA LEU A 92 13.07 1.60 -12.81
C LEU A 92 12.91 2.97 -12.18
N SER A 93 13.97 3.46 -11.56
CA SER A 93 13.99 4.75 -10.89
C SER A 93 14.96 5.69 -11.57
N GLY A 94 14.50 6.94 -11.76
CA GLY A 94 15.34 8.06 -12.20
C GLY A 94 15.90 8.88 -11.03
N ALA A 95 15.71 8.40 -9.79
CA ALA A 95 16.19 9.12 -8.62
C ALA A 95 17.72 9.16 -8.61
N SER A 96 18.24 10.38 -8.62
CA SER A 96 19.66 10.63 -8.49
C SER A 96 19.88 11.89 -7.67
N ASP A 97 20.90 11.88 -6.83
CA ASP A 97 21.39 13.08 -6.17
C ASP A 97 22.90 13.14 -6.25
N THR A 98 23.43 14.35 -6.43
CA THR A 98 24.85 14.59 -6.60
C THR A 98 25.35 15.38 -5.41
N PHE A 99 26.14 14.74 -4.55
CA PHE A 99 26.91 15.39 -3.51
C PHE A 99 28.38 15.25 -3.86
N ALA A 100 28.97 16.30 -4.41
CA ALA A 100 30.35 16.26 -4.89
C ALA A 100 31.34 15.83 -3.79
N PRO A 101 32.22 14.84 -4.05
CA PRO A 101 32.56 14.24 -5.34
C PRO A 101 31.75 12.95 -5.69
N TRP A 102 30.66 12.67 -5.02
CA TRP A 102 29.92 11.41 -5.11
C TRP A 102 28.58 11.60 -5.81
N LYS A 103 28.20 10.67 -6.69
CA LYS A 103 26.86 10.54 -7.26
C LYS A 103 26.24 9.24 -6.77
N PHE A 104 25.08 9.32 -6.14
CA PHE A 104 24.27 8.18 -5.73
C PHE A 104 23.11 8.01 -6.70
N SER A 105 22.87 6.80 -7.15
CA SER A 105 21.72 6.46 -7.99
C SER A 105 21.17 5.10 -7.61
N ASN A 106 19.84 4.96 -7.68
CA ASN A 106 19.15 3.70 -7.51
C ASN A 106 18.44 3.38 -8.84
N PRO A 107 19.09 2.63 -9.75
CA PRO A 107 18.57 2.45 -11.11
C PRO A 107 17.34 1.56 -11.17
N TRP A 108 17.18 0.63 -10.23
CA TRP A 108 16.01 -0.24 -10.13
C TRP A 108 15.81 -0.74 -8.71
N PHE A 109 14.56 -1.00 -8.38
CA PHE A 109 14.21 -1.70 -7.16
C PHE A 109 12.99 -2.58 -7.38
N GLY A 110 12.79 -3.55 -6.51
CA GLY A 110 11.64 -4.44 -6.52
C GLY A 110 11.13 -4.67 -5.12
N THR A 111 9.86 -5.08 -5.02
CA THR A 111 9.28 -5.45 -3.74
C THR A 111 8.49 -6.75 -3.86
N MET A 112 8.37 -7.48 -2.74
CA MET A 112 7.44 -8.59 -2.56
C MET A 112 6.67 -8.34 -1.28
N ARG A 113 5.34 -8.20 -1.37
CA ARG A 113 4.49 -7.71 -0.29
C ARG A 113 3.25 -8.56 -0.11
N GLY A 114 2.85 -8.78 1.14
CA GLY A 114 1.50 -9.16 1.48
C GLY A 114 0.59 -7.94 1.51
N ARG A 115 -0.67 -8.08 1.09
CA ARG A 115 -1.68 -7.03 1.20
C ARG A 115 -2.92 -7.54 1.91
N ALA A 116 -3.52 -6.69 2.74
CA ALA A 116 -4.77 -6.94 3.42
C ALA A 116 -5.66 -5.71 3.32
N GLY A 117 -6.92 -5.88 2.93
CA GLY A 117 -7.80 -4.76 2.66
C GLY A 117 -9.27 -5.05 2.90
N TYR A 118 -10.05 -3.99 2.83
CA TYR A 118 -11.49 -4.02 3.00
C TYR A 118 -12.17 -3.42 1.76
N ALA A 119 -13.01 -4.22 1.12
CA ALA A 119 -13.72 -3.86 -0.09
C ALA A 119 -15.08 -3.23 0.23
N VAL A 120 -15.32 -2.04 -0.31
CA VAL A 120 -16.61 -1.32 -0.21
C VAL A 120 -17.06 -0.97 -1.63
N SER A 121 -18.08 -1.65 -2.11
CA SER A 121 -18.53 -1.52 -3.50
C SER A 121 -17.39 -1.82 -4.47
N ASN A 122 -16.97 -0.89 -5.28
CA ASN A 122 -15.86 -0.97 -6.23
C ASN A 122 -14.53 -0.39 -5.70
N PHE A 123 -14.47 -0.02 -4.42
CA PHE A 123 -13.25 0.47 -3.79
C PHE A 123 -12.66 -0.58 -2.86
N LEU A 124 -11.34 -0.72 -2.89
CA LEU A 124 -10.55 -1.52 -1.97
C LEU A 124 -9.59 -0.60 -1.22
N PHE A 125 -9.76 -0.51 0.10
CA PHE A 125 -8.82 0.15 1.00
C PHE A 125 -7.89 -0.92 1.56
N TYR A 126 -6.60 -0.76 1.43
CA TYR A 126 -5.65 -1.80 1.84
C TYR A 126 -4.39 -1.25 2.50
N GLY A 127 -3.80 -2.08 3.36
CA GLY A 127 -2.44 -1.97 3.83
C GLY A 127 -1.57 -3.05 3.21
N THR A 128 -0.29 -2.78 3.10
CA THR A 128 0.69 -3.70 2.53
C THR A 128 1.99 -3.65 3.33
N ALA A 129 2.67 -4.81 3.41
CA ALA A 129 3.99 -4.90 4.02
C ALA A 129 4.77 -6.06 3.42
N GLY A 130 6.10 -5.96 3.40
CA GLY A 130 6.94 -6.99 2.82
C GLY A 130 8.42 -6.64 2.79
N VAL A 131 9.10 -7.25 1.84
CA VAL A 131 10.53 -7.05 1.60
C VAL A 131 10.74 -6.18 0.37
N ALA A 132 11.78 -5.37 0.42
CA ALA A 132 12.26 -4.56 -0.68
C ALA A 132 13.71 -4.95 -0.99
N PHE A 133 14.08 -4.91 -2.26
CA PHE A 133 15.43 -5.14 -2.73
C PHE A 133 15.74 -4.16 -3.86
N GLY A 134 16.96 -3.66 -3.87
CA GLY A 134 17.37 -2.69 -4.88
C GLY A 134 18.90 -2.60 -4.97
N GLU A 135 19.36 -2.02 -6.05
CA GLU A 135 20.76 -1.78 -6.27
C GLU A 135 21.10 -0.33 -5.93
N LEU A 136 22.03 -0.16 -5.02
CA LEU A 136 22.60 1.16 -4.70
C LEU A 136 23.97 1.27 -5.38
N GLN A 137 24.10 2.25 -6.28
CA GLN A 137 25.36 2.54 -6.97
C GLN A 137 25.99 3.82 -6.40
N ALA A 138 27.25 3.71 -5.98
CA ALA A 138 28.07 4.83 -5.61
C ALA A 138 29.15 5.05 -6.69
N GLN A 139 29.18 6.24 -7.26
CA GLN A 139 30.11 6.61 -8.33
C GLN A 139 30.99 7.78 -7.88
N THR A 140 32.31 7.63 -7.98
CA THR A 140 33.26 8.72 -7.78
C THR A 140 33.73 9.27 -9.13
N PHE A 141 33.79 10.55 -9.30
CA PHE A 141 34.28 11.19 -10.54
C PHE A 141 35.65 10.63 -10.94
N GLY A 142 35.67 9.84 -12.02
CA GLY A 142 36.92 9.36 -12.65
C GLY A 142 37.47 8.04 -12.11
N LEU A 143 36.82 7.37 -11.16
CA LEU A 143 37.24 6.08 -10.57
C LEU A 143 36.04 5.11 -10.41
N ALA A 144 36.32 3.85 -10.14
CA ALA A 144 35.42 2.71 -10.13
C ALA A 144 33.99 2.96 -9.58
N THR A 145 33.00 2.32 -10.21
CA THR A 145 31.62 2.20 -9.70
C THR A 145 31.57 1.00 -8.78
N GLU A 146 31.08 1.19 -7.56
CA GLU A 146 30.78 0.11 -6.62
C GLU A 146 29.26 -0.04 -6.53
N SER A 147 28.76 -1.24 -6.78
CA SER A 147 27.32 -1.56 -6.71
C SER A 147 27.08 -2.65 -5.67
N HIS A 148 26.08 -2.44 -4.82
CA HIS A 148 25.63 -3.40 -3.83
C HIS A 148 24.12 -3.59 -3.91
N THR A 149 23.69 -4.86 -3.89
CA THR A 149 22.28 -5.19 -3.72
C THR A 149 21.93 -5.12 -2.24
N ASN A 150 21.00 -4.25 -1.89
CA ASN A 150 20.51 -4.07 -0.54
C ASN A 150 19.12 -4.69 -0.41
N VAL A 151 18.89 -5.33 0.75
CA VAL A 151 17.59 -5.87 1.13
C VAL A 151 17.06 -5.10 2.33
N GLY A 152 15.78 -4.83 2.33
CA GLY A 152 15.12 -4.09 3.40
C GLY A 152 13.67 -4.48 3.56
N TRP A 153 12.93 -3.67 4.29
CA TRP A 153 11.50 -3.85 4.46
C TRP A 153 10.72 -2.70 3.83
N THR A 154 9.46 -2.97 3.51
CA THR A 154 8.54 -1.95 2.99
C THR A 154 7.18 -2.10 3.65
N ALA A 155 6.53 -0.98 3.88
CA ALA A 155 5.15 -0.95 4.34
C ALA A 155 4.41 0.22 3.68
N GLY A 156 3.10 0.07 3.50
CA GLY A 156 2.32 1.10 2.84
C GLY A 156 0.84 0.92 2.99
N ALA A 157 0.11 1.84 2.38
CA ALA A 157 -1.34 1.79 2.30
C ALA A 157 -1.80 2.43 0.99
N GLY A 158 -2.96 1.98 0.50
CA GLY A 158 -3.51 2.49 -0.74
C GLY A 158 -5.02 2.32 -0.85
N VAL A 159 -5.52 2.92 -1.91
CA VAL A 159 -6.91 2.77 -2.35
C VAL A 159 -6.89 2.35 -3.81
N GLU A 160 -7.63 1.32 -4.14
CA GLU A 160 -7.80 0.82 -5.50
C GLU A 160 -9.28 0.86 -5.86
N ALA A 161 -9.61 1.33 -7.07
CA ALA A 161 -10.97 1.48 -7.56
C ALA A 161 -11.16 0.68 -8.84
N GLY A 162 -12.10 -0.27 -8.85
CA GLY A 162 -12.55 -0.93 -10.07
C GLY A 162 -13.43 0.00 -10.89
N PHE A 163 -13.03 0.32 -12.11
CA PHE A 163 -13.76 1.25 -13.00
C PHE A 163 -14.35 0.56 -14.23
N ALA A 164 -13.94 -0.66 -14.51
CA ALA A 164 -14.52 -1.53 -15.53
C ALA A 164 -14.44 -2.99 -15.05
N ALA A 165 -15.06 -3.92 -15.77
CA ALA A 165 -15.19 -5.31 -15.33
C ALA A 165 -13.87 -5.95 -14.88
N ASN A 166 -12.79 -5.68 -15.59
CA ASN A 166 -11.46 -6.27 -15.34
C ASN A 166 -10.37 -5.22 -15.06
N TRP A 167 -10.72 -3.94 -14.96
CA TRP A 167 -9.76 -2.88 -14.79
C TRP A 167 -9.93 -2.15 -13.48
N SER A 168 -8.83 -1.90 -12.81
CA SER A 168 -8.77 -1.05 -11.64
C SER A 168 -7.66 -0.01 -11.75
N ALA A 169 -7.80 1.07 -10.99
CA ALA A 169 -6.78 2.08 -10.81
C ALA A 169 -6.49 2.22 -9.32
N LYS A 170 -5.22 2.37 -8.95
CA LYS A 170 -4.81 2.53 -7.56
C LYS A 170 -3.96 3.76 -7.32
N VAL A 171 -4.03 4.25 -6.09
CA VAL A 171 -3.08 5.21 -5.51
C VAL A 171 -2.54 4.58 -4.25
N GLU A 172 -1.23 4.55 -4.12
CA GLU A 172 -0.53 3.88 -3.01
C GLU A 172 0.59 4.77 -2.47
N TYR A 173 0.70 4.82 -1.16
CA TYR A 173 1.88 5.33 -0.47
C TYR A 173 2.70 4.16 0.05
N LEU A 174 4.00 4.17 -0.23
CA LEU A 174 4.96 3.19 0.28
C LEU A 174 6.08 3.88 1.04
N PHE A 175 6.44 3.30 2.15
CA PHE A 175 7.68 3.54 2.85
C PHE A 175 8.61 2.35 2.64
N VAL A 176 9.86 2.62 2.27
CA VAL A 176 10.90 1.63 2.03
C VAL A 176 12.10 1.97 2.88
N ASP A 177 12.61 0.98 3.61
CA ASP A 177 13.83 1.11 4.40
C ASP A 177 14.80 0.01 4.00
N LEU A 178 15.86 0.38 3.31
CA LEU A 178 16.91 -0.53 2.88
C LEU A 178 18.02 -0.58 3.94
N ALA A 179 18.35 -1.79 4.38
CA ALA A 179 19.38 -2.01 5.40
C ALA A 179 20.73 -1.40 4.99
N SER A 180 21.41 -0.85 5.98
CA SER A 180 22.73 -0.23 5.79
C SER A 180 23.76 -1.28 5.44
N ASN A 181 24.49 -1.07 4.33
CA ASN A 181 25.70 -1.81 4.00
C ASN A 181 26.93 -0.89 4.11
N SER A 182 28.06 -1.49 4.46
CA SER A 182 29.35 -0.77 4.51
C SER A 182 29.92 -0.68 3.10
N PHE A 183 30.13 0.54 2.63
CA PHE A 183 30.85 0.81 1.38
C PHE A 183 32.34 0.99 1.69
N ALA A 184 33.19 0.20 1.05
CA ALA A 184 34.64 0.28 1.21
C ALA A 184 35.19 1.65 0.74
N LEU A 185 34.54 2.26 -0.27
CA LEU A 185 34.91 3.56 -0.83
C LEU A 185 34.63 4.74 0.12
N THR A 186 33.62 4.65 0.97
CA THR A 186 33.24 5.74 1.89
C THR A 186 33.61 5.48 3.35
N GLY A 187 33.93 4.24 3.70
CA GLY A 187 34.27 3.83 5.08
C GLY A 187 33.10 3.96 6.08
N THR A 188 31.89 4.19 5.61
CA THR A 188 30.69 4.41 6.43
C THR A 188 29.53 3.50 6.04
N ASN A 189 28.71 3.15 7.01
CA ASN A 189 27.46 2.43 6.77
C ASN A 189 26.39 3.41 6.29
N ASN A 190 25.87 3.21 5.08
CA ASN A 190 24.81 4.01 4.51
C ASN A 190 23.56 3.17 4.31
N GLY A 191 22.45 3.58 4.94
CA GLY A 191 21.10 3.08 4.74
C GLY A 191 20.29 4.11 3.96
N LEU A 192 19.32 3.67 3.21
CA LEU A 192 18.39 4.52 2.47
C LEU A 192 16.96 4.28 2.96
N SER A 193 16.34 5.35 3.46
CA SER A 193 14.91 5.36 3.73
C SER A 193 14.23 6.23 2.67
N ALA A 194 13.25 5.69 1.97
CA ALA A 194 12.53 6.38 0.91
C ALA A 194 11.02 6.30 1.13
N SER A 195 10.34 7.35 0.74
CA SER A 195 8.88 7.41 0.65
C SER A 195 8.49 7.57 -0.80
N LEU A 196 7.42 6.87 -1.22
CA LEU A 196 6.93 6.86 -2.58
C LEU A 196 5.42 7.10 -2.60
N ILE A 197 4.96 7.88 -3.57
CA ILE A 197 3.56 7.92 -3.97
C ILE A 197 3.48 7.37 -5.38
N ARG A 198 2.62 6.36 -5.56
CA ARG A 198 2.43 5.65 -6.82
C ARG A 198 0.99 5.73 -7.28
N MET A 199 0.81 5.78 -8.58
CA MET A 199 -0.45 5.54 -9.28
C MET A 199 -0.27 4.34 -10.19
N GLY A 200 -1.25 3.43 -10.21
CA GLY A 200 -1.17 2.23 -11.04
C GLY A 200 -2.50 1.91 -11.70
N VAL A 201 -2.42 1.13 -12.76
CA VAL A 201 -3.58 0.54 -13.44
C VAL A 201 -3.35 -0.95 -13.57
N ASN A 202 -4.32 -1.75 -13.13
CA ASN A 202 -4.27 -3.20 -13.10
C ASN A 202 -5.36 -3.81 -13.98
N TYR A 203 -5.01 -4.90 -14.63
CA TYR A 203 -5.95 -5.80 -15.31
C TYR A 203 -6.11 -7.08 -14.48
N HIS A 204 -7.34 -7.42 -14.13
CA HIS A 204 -7.73 -8.61 -13.39
C HIS A 204 -8.23 -9.68 -14.36
N PHE A 205 -7.77 -10.92 -14.20
CA PHE A 205 -8.08 -12.06 -15.07
C PHE A 205 -9.26 -12.88 -14.55
#